data_d1f2f94093f78f3b130cb1b20af5c6ff
#
_entry.id   d1f2f94093f78f3b130cb1b20af5c6ff
#
_cell.length_a   1.000
_cell.length_b   1.000
_cell.length_c   1.000
_cell.angle_alpha   90.00
_cell.angle_beta   90.00
_cell.angle_gamma   90.00
#
_symmetry.space_group_name_H-M   'P 1'
#
loop_
_entity.id
_entity.type
_entity.pdbx_description
1 polymer ?
#
loop_
_entity_poly.entity_id
_entity_poly.type
_entity_poly.pdbx_seq_one_letter_code
_entity_poly.pdbx_strand_id
1 'polypeptide(L)'
;MVNFTSNTYQMKREILTFSNKISKHQSKPDKKFYADMTYGMLASQSCLLTDIVDQLHENSKKVNSVERLTRHLNKGIPKDAQKSYLAFVRTMVSNHPIIHIDDSDVIKPEGRKFEALGLVRDGSKSTNTKTVYEKGYHVTEACVLTGNNHPVSIFSRIHSSKEKNYTSTNSVTFSAMERGASLFGKATFVMDRGYDDNKMFLKLDALKQDYVIRLK
;
A
#
# COMPACT_ATOMS: atom_id res chain seq x y z
N MET A 1 -3.12 -28.37 25.03
CA MET A 1 -4.27 -27.72 24.40
C MET A 1 -3.90 -26.26 24.19
N VAL A 2 -3.68 -25.80 22.96
CA VAL A 2 -3.40 -24.40 22.66
C VAL A 2 -4.70 -23.63 22.91
N ASN A 3 -4.64 -22.63 23.78
CA ASN A 3 -5.82 -21.88 24.18
C ASN A 3 -6.17 -20.85 23.07
N PHE A 4 -6.86 -21.29 22.01
CA PHE A 4 -7.24 -20.46 20.86
C PHE A 4 -8.00 -19.19 21.25
N THR A 5 -8.73 -19.21 22.35
CA THR A 5 -9.45 -18.04 22.89
C THR A 5 -8.50 -16.93 23.37
N SER A 6 -7.39 -17.28 23.99
CA SER A 6 -6.39 -16.32 24.47
C SER A 6 -5.70 -15.60 23.30
N ASN A 7 -5.27 -16.36 22.27
CA ASN A 7 -4.57 -15.80 21.10
C ASN A 7 -5.49 -14.90 20.27
N THR A 8 -6.76 -15.27 20.09
CA THR A 8 -7.74 -14.44 19.38
C THR A 8 -8.00 -13.12 20.14
N TYR A 9 -8.06 -13.16 21.44
CA TYR A 9 -8.25 -11.97 22.29
C TYR A 9 -7.03 -11.03 22.23
N GLN A 10 -5.85 -11.59 22.27
CA GLN A 10 -4.60 -10.84 22.12
C GLN A 10 -4.53 -10.17 20.75
N MET A 11 -4.79 -10.91 19.66
CA MET A 11 -4.80 -10.37 18.30
C MET A 11 -5.82 -9.24 18.14
N LYS A 12 -7.04 -9.39 18.62
CA LYS A 12 -8.05 -8.32 18.62
C LYS A 12 -7.57 -7.07 19.36
N ARG A 13 -6.93 -7.24 20.52
CA ARG A 13 -6.37 -6.14 21.30
C ARG A 13 -5.26 -5.39 20.56
N GLU A 14 -4.37 -6.11 19.90
CA GLU A 14 -3.28 -5.52 19.09
C GLU A 14 -3.83 -4.74 17.91
N ILE A 15 -4.82 -5.29 17.18
CA ILE A 15 -5.52 -4.63 16.08
C ILE A 15 -6.19 -3.33 16.55
N LEU A 16 -6.91 -3.38 17.67
CA LEU A 16 -7.55 -2.19 18.24
C LEU A 16 -6.53 -1.14 18.66
N THR A 17 -5.41 -1.56 19.25
CA THR A 17 -4.33 -0.66 19.66
C THR A 17 -3.70 0.03 18.43
N PHE A 18 -3.41 -0.72 17.38
CA PHE A 18 -2.91 -0.19 16.12
C PHE A 18 -3.92 0.77 15.48
N SER A 19 -5.17 0.32 15.32
CA SER A 19 -6.23 1.12 14.71
C SER A 19 -6.47 2.44 15.45
N ASN A 20 -6.44 2.42 16.79
CA ASN A 20 -6.56 3.62 17.61
C ASN A 20 -5.36 4.57 17.45
N LYS A 21 -4.14 4.04 17.29
CA LYS A 21 -2.95 4.86 17.03
C LYS A 21 -3.08 5.64 15.73
N ILE A 22 -3.40 4.97 14.63
CA ILE A 22 -3.48 5.61 13.31
C ILE A 22 -4.69 6.52 13.15
N SER A 23 -5.77 6.26 13.90
CA SER A 23 -7.01 7.04 13.85
C SER A 23 -7.19 8.01 15.04
N LYS A 24 -6.12 8.32 15.78
CA LYS A 24 -6.18 9.10 17.03
C LYS A 24 -7.02 10.38 16.93
N HIS A 25 -6.91 11.11 15.83
CA HIS A 25 -7.58 12.39 15.60
C HIS A 25 -8.86 12.28 14.76
N GLN A 26 -9.35 11.06 14.54
CA GLN A 26 -10.53 10.81 13.73
C GLN A 26 -11.80 10.72 14.58
N SER A 27 -12.97 10.86 13.92
CA SER A 27 -14.27 10.67 14.55
C SER A 27 -14.47 9.21 15.02
N LYS A 28 -15.42 8.98 15.93
CA LYS A 28 -15.74 7.61 16.38
C LYS A 28 -16.12 6.66 15.22
N PRO A 29 -16.93 7.08 14.23
CA PRO A 29 -17.24 6.24 13.07
C PRO A 29 -15.99 5.89 12.24
N ASP A 30 -15.07 6.84 12.04
CA ASP A 30 -13.85 6.59 11.30
C ASP A 30 -12.91 5.66 12.06
N LYS A 31 -12.78 5.81 13.38
CA LYS A 31 -12.04 4.85 14.23
C LYS A 31 -12.58 3.43 14.11
N LYS A 32 -13.92 3.30 14.17
CA LYS A 32 -14.57 2.00 13.97
C LYS A 32 -14.26 1.43 12.58
N PHE A 33 -14.28 2.24 11.54
CA PHE A 33 -13.94 1.81 10.18
C PHE A 33 -12.53 1.22 10.10
N TYR A 34 -11.51 1.88 10.67
CA TYR A 34 -10.14 1.35 10.67
C TYR A 34 -10.04 0.02 11.43
N ALA A 35 -10.69 -0.09 12.58
CA ALA A 35 -10.72 -1.32 13.36
C ALA A 35 -11.41 -2.47 12.61
N ASP A 36 -12.58 -2.20 12.04
CA ASP A 36 -13.38 -3.17 11.28
C ASP A 36 -12.61 -3.67 10.05
N MET A 37 -12.03 -2.75 9.27
CA MET A 37 -11.26 -3.11 8.07
C MET A 37 -10.01 -3.92 8.43
N THR A 38 -9.23 -3.48 9.41
CA THR A 38 -8.00 -4.19 9.80
C THR A 38 -8.32 -5.59 10.34
N TYR A 39 -9.29 -5.68 11.24
CA TYR A 39 -9.70 -6.98 11.79
C TYR A 39 -10.30 -7.88 10.72
N GLY A 40 -11.25 -7.35 9.93
CA GLY A 40 -11.96 -8.14 8.93
C GLY A 40 -11.04 -8.67 7.83
N MET A 41 -10.11 -7.87 7.31
CA MET A 41 -9.11 -8.34 6.33
C MET A 41 -8.21 -9.43 6.89
N LEU A 42 -7.72 -9.28 8.12
CA LEU A 42 -6.87 -10.29 8.77
C LEU A 42 -7.64 -11.58 9.07
N ALA A 43 -8.88 -11.48 9.52
CA ALA A 43 -9.70 -12.64 9.88
C ALA A 43 -10.22 -13.39 8.65
N SER A 44 -10.60 -12.68 7.59
CA SER A 44 -11.11 -13.29 6.34
C SER A 44 -10.00 -13.69 5.36
N GLN A 45 -8.78 -13.15 5.53
CA GLN A 45 -7.69 -13.25 4.54
C GLN A 45 -8.12 -12.75 3.14
N SER A 46 -9.04 -11.79 3.10
CA SER A 46 -9.66 -11.26 1.88
C SER A 46 -9.78 -9.75 1.95
N CYS A 47 -9.71 -9.09 0.79
CA CYS A 47 -10.02 -7.66 0.63
C CYS A 47 -11.45 -7.42 0.15
N LEU A 48 -12.27 -8.46 -0.04
CA LEU A 48 -13.67 -8.32 -0.42
C LEU A 48 -14.50 -7.87 0.78
N LEU A 49 -15.25 -6.79 0.62
CA LEU A 49 -16.06 -6.23 1.72
C LEU A 49 -17.08 -7.21 2.28
N THR A 50 -17.63 -8.11 1.44
CA THR A 50 -18.56 -9.15 1.87
C THR A 50 -17.92 -10.13 2.85
N ASP A 51 -16.68 -10.54 2.58
CA ASP A 51 -15.93 -11.48 3.41
C ASP A 51 -15.47 -10.82 4.72
N ILE A 52 -15.04 -9.54 4.62
CA ILE A 52 -14.70 -8.72 5.78
C ILE A 52 -15.88 -8.61 6.73
N VAL A 53 -17.07 -8.26 6.19
CA VAL A 53 -18.28 -8.06 6.99
C VAL A 53 -18.73 -9.35 7.67
N ASP A 54 -18.56 -10.52 7.04
CA ASP A 54 -18.88 -11.81 7.66
C ASP A 54 -18.07 -12.08 8.93
N GLN A 55 -16.85 -11.54 9.03
CA GLN A 55 -16.00 -11.68 10.21
C GLN A 55 -16.32 -10.68 11.32
N LEU A 56 -17.06 -9.62 11.03
CA LEU A 56 -17.37 -8.59 12.04
C LEU A 56 -18.48 -9.03 13.02
N HIS A 57 -19.30 -10.00 12.64
CA HIS A 57 -20.42 -10.53 13.45
C HIS A 57 -21.33 -9.42 14.00
N GLU A 58 -21.63 -8.40 13.20
CA GLU A 58 -22.51 -7.30 13.58
C GLU A 58 -23.99 -7.74 13.56
N ASN A 59 -24.80 -7.20 14.47
CA ASN A 59 -26.25 -7.45 14.51
C ASN A 59 -27.03 -6.78 13.34
N SER A 60 -26.36 -5.94 12.55
CA SER A 60 -26.95 -5.27 11.39
C SER A 60 -27.02 -6.20 10.18
N LYS A 61 -27.95 -5.92 9.23
CA LYS A 61 -27.98 -6.66 7.96
C LYS A 61 -26.65 -6.48 7.22
N LYS A 62 -26.13 -7.57 6.64
CA LYS A 62 -24.85 -7.62 5.92
C LYS A 62 -24.73 -6.47 4.89
N VAL A 63 -25.79 -6.21 4.13
CA VAL A 63 -25.80 -5.13 3.12
C VAL A 63 -25.52 -3.76 3.75
N ASN A 64 -26.07 -3.44 4.91
CA ASN A 64 -25.87 -2.16 5.59
C ASN A 64 -24.42 -2.00 6.05
N SER A 65 -23.79 -3.08 6.54
CA SER A 65 -22.38 -3.07 6.93
C SER A 65 -21.46 -2.90 5.72
N VAL A 66 -21.74 -3.57 4.59
CA VAL A 66 -21.02 -3.37 3.33
C VAL A 66 -21.15 -1.92 2.84
N GLU A 67 -22.36 -1.36 2.82
CA GLU A 67 -22.58 0.03 2.42
C GLU A 67 -21.86 1.02 3.35
N ARG A 68 -21.84 0.76 4.64
CA ARG A 68 -21.10 1.58 5.63
C ARG A 68 -19.61 1.60 5.31
N LEU A 69 -18.99 0.45 5.08
CA LEU A 69 -17.58 0.35 4.73
C LEU A 69 -17.30 1.01 3.37
N THR A 70 -18.13 0.77 2.37
CA THR A 70 -18.03 1.41 1.04
C THR A 70 -18.05 2.94 1.13
N ARG A 71 -18.97 3.50 1.92
CA ARG A 71 -19.04 4.96 2.12
C ARG A 71 -17.78 5.53 2.75
N HIS A 72 -17.15 4.80 3.69
CA HIS A 72 -15.87 5.22 4.28
C HIS A 72 -14.71 5.11 3.28
N LEU A 73 -14.64 4.04 2.48
CA LEU A 73 -13.65 3.91 1.41
C LEU A 73 -13.74 5.04 0.39
N ASN A 74 -14.95 5.43 0.00
CA ASN A 74 -15.16 6.54 -0.95
C ASN A 74 -14.70 7.90 -0.43
N LYS A 75 -14.61 8.09 0.90
CA LYS A 75 -14.03 9.31 1.49
C LYS A 75 -12.50 9.36 1.34
N GLY A 76 -11.87 8.23 1.05
CA GLY A 76 -10.43 8.08 1.06
C GLY A 76 -9.82 8.11 2.47
N ILE A 77 -8.49 8.04 2.53
CA ILE A 77 -7.74 8.06 3.80
C ILE A 77 -7.45 9.51 4.18
N PRO A 78 -7.93 10.01 5.34
CA PRO A 78 -7.61 11.35 5.82
C PRO A 78 -6.10 11.54 5.99
N LYS A 79 -5.62 12.73 5.63
CA LYS A 79 -4.18 13.09 5.73
C LYS A 79 -3.61 12.87 7.14
N ASP A 80 -4.39 13.12 8.18
CA ASP A 80 -3.95 12.95 9.56
C ASP A 80 -3.82 11.48 9.96
N ALA A 81 -4.67 10.58 9.43
CA ALA A 81 -4.50 9.14 9.61
C ALA A 81 -3.22 8.65 8.92
N GLN A 82 -2.97 9.12 7.69
CA GLN A 82 -1.73 8.81 6.98
C GLN A 82 -0.50 9.33 7.73
N LYS A 83 -0.54 10.56 8.24
CA LYS A 83 0.56 11.12 9.07
C LYS A 83 0.79 10.28 10.32
N SER A 84 -0.28 9.89 11.03
CA SER A 84 -0.19 9.07 12.25
C SER A 84 0.42 7.69 11.94
N TYR A 85 0.03 7.08 10.83
CA TYR A 85 0.60 5.82 10.35
C TYR A 85 2.10 5.97 10.07
N LEU A 86 2.49 6.96 9.28
CA LEU A 86 3.91 7.18 8.92
C LEU A 86 4.76 7.54 10.14
N ALA A 87 4.22 8.31 11.09
CA ALA A 87 4.89 8.59 12.36
C ALA A 87 5.10 7.30 13.18
N PHE A 88 4.12 6.39 13.16
CA PHE A 88 4.27 5.08 13.79
C PHE A 88 5.32 4.22 13.09
N VAL A 89 5.31 4.15 11.75
CA VAL A 89 6.33 3.43 10.97
C VAL A 89 7.74 3.94 11.32
N ARG A 90 7.92 5.26 11.44
CA ARG A 90 9.21 5.86 11.80
C ARG A 90 9.77 5.36 13.14
N THR A 91 8.93 4.95 14.09
CA THR A 91 9.39 4.39 15.37
C THR A 91 9.93 2.97 15.26
N MET A 92 9.70 2.28 14.13
CA MET A 92 10.09 0.90 13.92
C MET A 92 11.35 0.73 13.06
N VAL A 93 11.90 1.82 12.54
CA VAL A 93 13.01 1.80 11.59
C VAL A 93 14.26 2.48 12.16
N SER A 94 15.42 2.13 11.61
CA SER A 94 16.71 2.74 11.95
C SER A 94 16.82 4.19 11.47
N ASN A 95 17.87 4.90 11.91
CA ASN A 95 18.14 6.27 11.45
C ASN A 95 18.59 6.35 9.99
N HIS A 96 19.05 5.24 9.42
CA HIS A 96 19.44 5.11 8.01
C HIS A 96 18.76 3.86 7.45
N PRO A 97 17.44 3.95 7.11
CA PRO A 97 16.68 2.79 6.71
C PRO A 97 16.97 2.36 5.27
N ILE A 98 16.67 1.10 4.99
CA ILE A 98 16.64 0.56 3.63
C ILE A 98 15.20 0.69 3.11
N ILE A 99 15.04 1.28 1.92
CA ILE A 99 13.76 1.45 1.25
C ILE A 99 13.80 0.69 -0.08
N HIS A 100 12.90 -0.27 -0.23
CA HIS A 100 12.69 -0.96 -1.49
C HIS A 100 11.61 -0.25 -2.29
N ILE A 101 11.86 0.00 -3.58
CA ILE A 101 10.84 0.45 -4.53
C ILE A 101 10.69 -0.60 -5.61
N ASP A 102 9.44 -0.96 -5.90
CA ASP A 102 9.11 -1.90 -6.96
C ASP A 102 7.77 -1.52 -7.61
N ASP A 103 7.64 -1.86 -8.89
CA ASP A 103 6.42 -1.69 -9.66
C ASP A 103 5.80 -3.06 -9.93
N SER A 104 4.50 -3.14 -9.80
CA SER A 104 3.71 -4.32 -10.16
C SER A 104 2.48 -3.94 -10.98
N ASP A 105 1.83 -4.94 -11.57
CA ASP A 105 0.66 -4.75 -12.41
C ASP A 105 -0.57 -5.44 -11.81
N VAL A 106 -1.71 -4.75 -11.83
CA VAL A 106 -3.01 -5.32 -11.47
C VAL A 106 -3.81 -5.54 -12.74
N ILE A 107 -3.86 -6.80 -13.20
CA ILE A 107 -4.55 -7.19 -14.43
C ILE A 107 -6.04 -7.29 -14.19
N LYS A 108 -6.83 -6.64 -15.05
CA LYS A 108 -8.30 -6.59 -15.02
C LYS A 108 -8.90 -6.81 -16.43
N PRO A 109 -8.75 -7.97 -17.06
CA PRO A 109 -9.13 -8.20 -18.46
C PRO A 109 -10.63 -7.99 -18.69
N GLU A 110 -11.45 -8.40 -17.72
CA GLU A 110 -12.90 -8.25 -17.74
C GLU A 110 -13.40 -6.88 -17.23
N GLY A 111 -12.47 -5.97 -16.92
CA GLY A 111 -12.80 -4.63 -16.44
C GLY A 111 -13.53 -3.81 -17.51
N ARG A 112 -14.76 -3.33 -17.20
CA ARG A 112 -15.58 -2.53 -18.14
C ARG A 112 -15.86 -1.11 -17.67
N LYS A 113 -15.97 -0.91 -16.36
CA LYS A 113 -16.41 0.35 -15.74
C LYS A 113 -15.39 0.92 -14.75
N PHE A 114 -14.17 0.42 -14.74
CA PHE A 114 -13.12 0.97 -13.90
C PHE A 114 -12.62 2.28 -14.47
N GLU A 115 -12.51 3.29 -13.60
CA GLU A 115 -12.02 4.61 -13.98
C GLU A 115 -10.57 4.53 -14.44
N ALA A 116 -10.25 5.24 -15.52
CA ALA A 116 -8.91 5.33 -16.09
C ALA A 116 -8.21 3.97 -16.34
N LEU A 117 -8.97 2.91 -16.65
CA LEU A 117 -8.40 1.60 -16.94
C LEU A 117 -7.50 1.64 -18.16
N GLY A 118 -6.21 1.39 -17.95
CA GLY A 118 -5.18 1.43 -19.00
C GLY A 118 -4.85 0.06 -19.58
N LEU A 119 -3.73 0.01 -20.30
CA LEU A 119 -3.10 -1.23 -20.74
C LEU A 119 -1.78 -1.38 -19.98
N VAL A 120 -1.54 -2.56 -19.42
CA VAL A 120 -0.30 -2.92 -18.72
C VAL A 120 0.24 -4.22 -19.29
N ARG A 121 1.53 -4.46 -19.09
CA ARG A 121 2.15 -5.70 -19.53
C ARG A 121 1.68 -6.84 -18.60
N ASP A 122 1.10 -7.88 -19.17
CA ASP A 122 0.84 -9.10 -18.45
C ASP A 122 2.11 -9.96 -18.38
N GLY A 123 2.82 -9.90 -17.26
CA GLY A 123 4.04 -10.65 -17.04
C GLY A 123 3.82 -12.17 -17.04
N SER A 124 2.64 -12.63 -16.64
CA SER A 124 2.30 -14.05 -16.60
C SER A 124 2.06 -14.67 -17.98
N LYS A 125 1.61 -13.86 -18.95
CA LYS A 125 1.35 -14.28 -20.33
C LYS A 125 2.46 -13.86 -21.30
N SER A 126 3.37 -12.97 -20.89
CA SER A 126 4.47 -12.50 -21.71
C SER A 126 5.63 -13.51 -21.74
N THR A 127 6.26 -13.67 -22.90
CA THR A 127 7.46 -14.48 -23.09
C THR A 127 8.61 -13.60 -23.56
N ASN A 128 9.82 -14.16 -23.68
CA ASN A 128 10.98 -13.43 -24.21
C ASN A 128 10.80 -12.98 -25.66
N THR A 129 9.90 -13.64 -26.41
CA THR A 129 9.65 -13.36 -27.83
C THR A 129 8.34 -12.62 -28.08
N LYS A 130 7.41 -12.63 -27.11
CA LYS A 130 6.07 -12.01 -27.26
C LYS A 130 5.66 -11.29 -26.00
N THR A 131 5.50 -9.98 -26.08
CA THR A 131 4.89 -9.18 -24.99
C THR A 131 3.38 -9.18 -25.15
N VAL A 132 2.67 -9.49 -24.05
CA VAL A 132 1.21 -9.45 -23.99
C VAL A 132 0.80 -8.27 -23.12
N TYR A 133 -0.15 -7.48 -23.61
CA TYR A 133 -0.75 -6.36 -22.87
C TYR A 133 -2.21 -6.68 -22.58
N GLU A 134 -2.60 -6.38 -21.34
CA GLU A 134 -3.98 -6.55 -20.85
C GLU A 134 -4.47 -5.27 -20.19
N LYS A 135 -5.80 -5.16 -20.04
CA LYS A 135 -6.38 -4.06 -19.26
C LYS A 135 -5.93 -4.16 -17.80
N GLY A 136 -5.53 -3.04 -17.21
CA GLY A 136 -5.03 -3.03 -15.84
C GLY A 136 -4.51 -1.69 -15.39
N TYR A 137 -3.82 -1.72 -14.25
CA TYR A 137 -3.18 -0.59 -13.62
C TYR A 137 -1.76 -0.97 -13.22
N HIS A 138 -0.87 0.01 -13.22
CA HIS A 138 0.41 -0.10 -12.52
C HIS A 138 0.23 0.20 -11.04
N VAL A 139 1.03 -0.44 -10.22
CA VAL A 139 1.16 -0.16 -8.79
C VAL A 139 2.62 0.12 -8.49
N THR A 140 2.93 1.33 -8.05
CA THR A 140 4.26 1.65 -7.51
C THR A 140 4.18 1.57 -6.00
N GLU A 141 5.02 0.72 -5.42
CA GLU A 141 5.10 0.50 -3.97
C GLU A 141 6.49 0.88 -3.46
N ALA A 142 6.55 1.55 -2.31
CA ALA A 142 7.78 1.71 -1.55
C ALA A 142 7.60 1.17 -0.15
N CYS A 143 8.48 0.24 0.24
CA CYS A 143 8.51 -0.37 1.56
C CYS A 143 9.81 -0.05 2.27
N VAL A 144 9.74 0.26 3.57
CA VAL A 144 10.91 0.38 4.44
C VAL A 144 11.07 -0.88 5.27
N LEU A 145 12.32 -1.31 5.49
CA LEU A 145 12.60 -2.42 6.39
C LEU A 145 12.62 -1.95 7.84
N THR A 146 11.87 -2.64 8.69
CA THR A 146 11.92 -2.46 10.15
C THR A 146 13.18 -3.07 10.73
N GLY A 147 13.47 -2.81 12.02
CA GLY A 147 14.60 -3.43 12.73
C GLY A 147 14.59 -4.96 12.73
N ASN A 148 13.44 -5.59 12.50
CA ASN A 148 13.28 -7.05 12.37
C ASN A 148 13.25 -7.51 10.89
N ASN A 149 13.67 -6.68 9.96
CA ASN A 149 13.67 -6.94 8.51
C ASN A 149 12.27 -7.21 7.91
N HIS A 150 11.20 -6.77 8.57
CA HIS A 150 9.85 -6.82 7.97
C HIS A 150 9.61 -5.60 7.09
N PRO A 151 9.17 -5.79 5.83
CA PRO A 151 8.83 -4.68 4.96
C PRO A 151 7.51 -4.03 5.41
N VAL A 152 7.49 -2.71 5.49
CA VAL A 152 6.30 -1.92 5.81
C VAL A 152 6.12 -0.84 4.76
N SER A 153 4.93 -0.74 4.19
CA SER A 153 4.61 0.23 3.14
C SER A 153 4.70 1.68 3.66
N ILE A 154 5.35 2.55 2.89
CA ILE A 154 5.42 3.99 3.14
C ILE A 154 4.83 4.81 1.99
N PHE A 155 4.69 4.18 0.83
CA PHE A 155 4.07 4.74 -0.35
C PHE A 155 3.47 3.62 -1.17
N SER A 156 2.21 3.78 -1.57
CA SER A 156 1.53 2.88 -2.50
C SER A 156 0.64 3.71 -3.41
N ARG A 157 0.79 3.56 -4.71
CA ARG A 157 -0.04 4.25 -5.69
C ARG A 157 -0.41 3.34 -6.84
N ILE A 158 -1.71 3.14 -7.02
CA ILE A 158 -2.28 2.60 -8.25
C ILE A 158 -2.35 3.74 -9.26
N HIS A 159 -1.86 3.53 -10.47
CA HIS A 159 -1.87 4.56 -11.51
C HIS A 159 -2.00 3.96 -12.92
N SER A 160 -2.33 4.80 -13.88
CA SER A 160 -2.53 4.41 -15.26
C SER A 160 -2.21 5.56 -16.21
N SER A 161 -1.74 5.22 -17.41
CA SER A 161 -1.56 6.17 -18.51
C SER A 161 -2.85 6.86 -19.00
N LYS A 162 -4.01 6.39 -18.53
CA LYS A 162 -5.33 6.98 -18.82
C LYS A 162 -5.79 8.01 -17.79
N GLU A 163 -5.06 8.20 -16.69
CA GLU A 163 -5.37 9.26 -15.72
C GLU A 163 -5.17 10.63 -16.35
N LYS A 164 -6.08 11.56 -16.04
CA LYS A 164 -6.09 12.93 -16.60
C LYS A 164 -4.77 13.68 -16.39
N ASN A 165 -4.10 13.47 -15.26
CA ASN A 165 -2.86 14.17 -14.89
C ASN A 165 -1.64 13.23 -14.90
N TYR A 166 -1.72 12.10 -15.58
CA TYR A 166 -0.60 11.17 -15.69
C TYR A 166 0.53 11.78 -16.55
N THR A 167 1.73 11.71 -16.03
CA THR A 167 2.93 12.17 -16.74
C THR A 167 3.76 10.97 -17.23
N SER A 168 4.16 10.11 -16.31
CA SER A 168 4.93 8.89 -16.60
C SER A 168 5.01 8.01 -15.35
N THR A 169 5.34 6.72 -15.52
CA THR A 169 5.67 5.83 -14.38
C THR A 169 6.82 6.40 -13.58
N ASN A 170 7.87 6.92 -14.21
CA ASN A 170 9.02 7.53 -13.52
C ASN A 170 8.59 8.67 -12.57
N SER A 171 7.56 9.46 -12.93
CA SER A 171 7.08 10.53 -12.04
C SER A 171 6.44 10.00 -10.76
N VAL A 172 5.82 8.82 -10.83
CA VAL A 172 5.27 8.13 -9.65
C VAL A 172 6.39 7.59 -8.77
N THR A 173 7.39 6.95 -9.39
CA THR A 173 8.59 6.47 -8.71
C THR A 173 9.34 7.61 -8.03
N PHE A 174 9.48 8.77 -8.68
CA PHE A 174 10.09 9.97 -8.08
C PHE A 174 9.29 10.44 -6.85
N SER A 175 7.97 10.37 -6.88
CA SER A 175 7.12 10.70 -5.72
C SER A 175 7.36 9.73 -4.56
N ALA A 176 7.60 8.44 -4.84
CA ALA A 176 7.97 7.44 -3.84
C ALA A 176 9.34 7.74 -3.21
N MET A 177 10.35 8.10 -4.04
CA MET A 177 11.68 8.52 -3.56
C MET A 177 11.61 9.78 -2.68
N GLU A 178 10.86 10.79 -3.12
CA GLU A 178 10.63 12.03 -2.36
C GLU A 178 9.94 11.75 -1.02
N ARG A 179 8.96 10.82 -1.01
CA ARG A 179 8.30 10.39 0.21
C ARG A 179 9.28 9.77 1.19
N GLY A 180 10.13 8.83 0.74
CA GLY A 180 11.14 8.19 1.56
C GLY A 180 12.14 9.20 2.12
N ALA A 181 12.70 10.06 1.26
CA ALA A 181 13.64 11.11 1.65
C ALA A 181 13.03 12.09 2.67
N SER A 182 11.77 12.51 2.45
CA SER A 182 11.06 13.40 3.38
C SER A 182 10.79 12.77 4.75
N LEU A 183 10.53 11.45 4.80
CA LEU A 183 10.22 10.76 6.05
C LEU A 183 11.45 10.49 6.91
N PHE A 184 12.56 10.13 6.28
CA PHE A 184 13.74 9.60 6.99
C PHE A 184 14.98 10.49 6.89
N GLY A 185 15.00 11.48 6.00
CA GLY A 185 16.15 12.31 5.71
C GLY A 185 17.14 11.56 4.82
N LYS A 186 18.02 10.75 5.40
CA LYS A 186 18.98 9.91 4.69
C LYS A 186 18.54 8.44 4.74
N ALA A 187 18.53 7.77 3.57
CA ALA A 187 18.16 6.37 3.43
C ALA A 187 18.96 5.70 2.30
N THR A 188 18.94 4.37 2.24
CA THR A 188 19.44 3.60 1.09
C THR A 188 18.27 3.06 0.30
N PHE A 189 18.13 3.49 -0.97
CA PHE A 189 17.11 2.98 -1.88
C PHE A 189 17.60 1.74 -2.61
N VAL A 190 16.80 0.69 -2.62
CA VAL A 190 17.10 -0.57 -3.30
C VAL A 190 16.05 -0.81 -4.37
N MET A 191 16.48 -0.99 -5.60
CA MET A 191 15.61 -1.17 -6.76
C MET A 191 16.16 -2.22 -7.70
N ASP A 192 15.29 -2.85 -8.47
CA ASP A 192 15.66 -3.86 -9.44
C ASP A 192 16.32 -3.26 -10.71
N ARG A 193 16.66 -4.13 -11.66
CA ARG A 193 17.27 -3.76 -12.93
C ARG A 193 16.34 -2.93 -13.85
N GLY A 194 15.04 -2.93 -13.61
CA GLY A 194 14.09 -2.11 -14.35
C GLY A 194 14.34 -0.61 -14.17
N TYR A 195 14.92 -0.23 -13.04
CA TYR A 195 15.24 1.15 -12.67
C TYR A 195 16.65 1.59 -13.07
N ASP A 196 17.42 0.79 -13.82
CA ASP A 196 18.72 1.16 -14.39
C ASP A 196 18.53 2.21 -15.51
N ASP A 197 18.31 3.44 -15.09
CA ASP A 197 18.00 4.62 -15.91
C ASP A 197 18.70 5.85 -15.30
N ASN A 198 19.39 6.60 -16.10
CA ASN A 198 20.10 7.84 -15.68
C ASN A 198 19.18 8.82 -14.93
N LYS A 199 17.87 8.88 -15.28
CA LYS A 199 16.91 9.74 -14.58
C LYS A 199 16.72 9.32 -13.11
N MET A 200 16.79 8.02 -12.82
CA MET A 200 16.70 7.51 -11.46
C MET A 200 17.92 7.90 -10.64
N PHE A 201 19.12 7.72 -11.21
CA PHE A 201 20.37 8.10 -10.56
C PHE A 201 20.41 9.61 -10.26
N LEU A 202 20.14 10.46 -11.26
CA LEU A 202 20.09 11.90 -11.09
C LEU A 202 19.06 12.35 -10.04
N LYS A 203 17.91 11.68 -9.94
CA LYS A 203 16.90 11.99 -8.95
C LYS A 203 17.36 11.64 -7.54
N LEU A 204 17.98 10.48 -7.34
CA LEU A 204 18.51 10.05 -6.04
C LEU A 204 19.69 10.91 -5.59
N ASP A 205 20.58 11.29 -6.52
CA ASP A 205 21.68 12.20 -6.25
C ASP A 205 21.18 13.60 -5.84
N ALA A 206 20.17 14.12 -6.54
CA ALA A 206 19.53 15.39 -6.19
C ALA A 206 18.87 15.36 -4.80
N LEU A 207 18.32 14.21 -4.40
CA LEU A 207 17.77 13.97 -3.07
C LEU A 207 18.85 13.62 -2.02
N LYS A 208 20.12 13.51 -2.43
CA LYS A 208 21.27 13.14 -1.59
C LYS A 208 21.06 11.80 -0.86
N GLN A 209 20.51 10.83 -1.56
CA GLN A 209 20.24 9.49 -1.04
C GLN A 209 21.31 8.51 -1.48
N ASP A 210 21.50 7.44 -0.70
CA ASP A 210 22.28 6.29 -1.13
C ASP A 210 21.39 5.33 -1.91
N TYR A 211 21.95 4.55 -2.83
CA TYR A 211 21.17 3.60 -3.60
C TYR A 211 21.95 2.38 -4.06
N VAL A 212 21.22 1.29 -4.23
CA VAL A 212 21.67 0.05 -4.84
C VAL A 212 20.69 -0.32 -5.94
N ILE A 213 21.13 -0.22 -7.19
CA ILE A 213 20.32 -0.57 -8.36
C ILE A 213 21.09 -1.65 -9.13
N ARG A 214 20.40 -2.77 -9.42
CA ARG A 214 21.01 -3.84 -10.23
C ARG A 214 21.17 -3.35 -11.68
N LEU A 215 22.40 -3.41 -12.21
CA LEU A 215 22.68 -3.01 -13.59
C LEU A 215 22.10 -4.00 -14.62
N LYS A 216 21.82 -3.50 -15.82
CA LYS A 216 21.38 -4.28 -17.00
C LYS A 216 22.50 -5.12 -17.58
#